data_5a0eaef39d968c0126cd026f8d0b1df0
#
_entry.id   5a0eaef39d968c0126cd026f8d0b1df0
#
_cell.length_a   1.000
_cell.length_b   1.000
_cell.length_c   1.000
_cell.angle_alpha   90.00
_cell.angle_beta   90.00
_cell.angle_gamma   90.00
#
_symmetry.space_group_name_H-M   'P 1'
#
loop_
_entity.id
_entity.type
_entity.pdbx_description
1 polymer ?
#
loop_
_entity_poly.entity_id
_entity_poly.type
_entity_poly.pdbx_seq_one_letter_code
_entity_poly.pdbx_strand_id
1 'polypeptide(L)'
;MSAADIDETPQARELPRAYARRMAREKALALCEADAHEAYHILAGDTVVSCGKRVLPKAEDEATARECLALLSGRRHRVLSAIALRSPDGTLRERLAETVVRFKPLSAQEIDGYIAGGEWHGKAGGYAIQGSAEGLIAWISGSHSAVVGLPLFETRALLKAAGFPIS
;
A
#
# COMPACT_ATOMS: atom_id res chain seq x y z
N MET A 1 7.50 15.43 -3.91
CA MET A 1 6.93 14.09 -4.10
C MET A 1 6.35 14.07 -5.50
N SER A 2 6.84 13.20 -6.38
CA SER A 2 6.39 13.10 -7.77
C SER A 2 5.54 11.84 -7.93
N ALA A 3 4.44 11.92 -8.68
CA ALA A 3 3.68 10.75 -9.10
C ALA A 3 4.41 10.11 -10.28
N ALA A 4 4.59 8.79 -10.24
CA ALA A 4 5.08 8.04 -11.38
C ALA A 4 3.88 7.65 -12.25
N ASP A 5 3.94 7.96 -13.54
CA ASP A 5 2.94 7.53 -14.52
C ASP A 5 3.35 6.16 -15.06
N ILE A 6 2.73 5.12 -14.53
CA ILE A 6 2.98 3.72 -14.92
C ILE A 6 1.66 2.97 -15.09
N ASP A 7 1.69 1.87 -15.84
CA ASP A 7 0.54 0.96 -15.93
C ASP A 7 0.41 0.14 -14.63
N GLU A 8 -0.57 0.48 -13.81
CA GLU A 8 -0.90 -0.22 -12.57
C GLU A 8 -1.81 -1.46 -12.79
N THR A 9 -2.06 -1.89 -14.01
CA THR A 9 -2.91 -3.05 -14.28
C THR A 9 -2.25 -4.35 -13.79
N PRO A 10 -2.92 -5.16 -12.94
CA PRO A 10 -2.39 -6.48 -12.58
C PRO A 10 -2.25 -7.40 -13.79
N GLN A 11 -1.13 -8.10 -13.90
CA GLN A 11 -0.89 -9.06 -14.97
C GLN A 11 -1.70 -10.34 -14.75
N ALA A 12 -1.97 -11.08 -15.83
CA ALA A 12 -2.72 -12.32 -15.77
C ALA A 12 -2.08 -13.31 -14.77
N ARG A 13 -2.86 -13.77 -13.77
CA ARG A 13 -2.42 -14.68 -12.71
C ARG A 13 -1.33 -14.12 -11.76
N GLU A 14 -1.07 -12.82 -11.79
CA GLU A 14 -0.11 -12.20 -10.91
C GLU A 14 -0.58 -12.29 -9.45
N LEU A 15 0.28 -12.83 -8.58
CA LEU A 15 -0.03 -12.91 -7.16
C LEU A 15 0.11 -11.53 -6.50
N PRO A 16 -0.70 -11.19 -5.48
CA PRO A 16 -0.68 -9.88 -4.83
C PRO A 16 0.71 -9.43 -4.36
N ARG A 17 1.55 -10.36 -3.90
CA ARG A 17 2.93 -10.07 -3.48
C ARG A 17 3.85 -9.67 -4.65
N ALA A 18 3.71 -10.35 -5.79
CA ALA A 18 4.47 -10.05 -6.99
C ALA A 18 4.04 -8.71 -7.55
N TYR A 19 2.73 -8.47 -7.60
CA TYR A 19 2.14 -7.21 -8.04
C TYR A 19 2.62 -6.02 -7.22
N ALA A 20 2.56 -6.08 -5.88
CA ALA A 20 3.03 -4.99 -5.02
C ALA A 20 4.52 -4.67 -5.25
N ARG A 21 5.38 -5.69 -5.38
CA ARG A 21 6.81 -5.50 -5.66
C ARG A 21 7.05 -4.89 -7.03
N ARG A 22 6.35 -5.39 -8.06
CA ARG A 22 6.45 -4.86 -9.41
C ARG A 22 6.08 -3.37 -9.44
N MET A 23 4.97 -2.99 -8.80
CA MET A 23 4.54 -1.59 -8.73
C MET A 23 5.58 -0.69 -8.05
N ALA A 24 6.11 -1.09 -6.90
CA ALA A 24 7.15 -0.33 -6.21
C ALA A 24 8.41 -0.16 -7.07
N ARG A 25 8.84 -1.23 -7.74
CA ARG A 25 10.00 -1.24 -8.64
C ARG A 25 9.79 -0.31 -9.84
N GLU A 26 8.70 -0.49 -10.56
CA GLU A 26 8.38 0.28 -11.77
C GLU A 26 8.25 1.77 -11.45
N LYS A 27 7.61 2.14 -10.31
CA LYS A 27 7.56 3.53 -9.83
C LYS A 27 8.95 4.11 -9.56
N ALA A 28 9.84 3.33 -8.94
CA ALA A 28 11.21 3.79 -8.68
C ALA A 28 12.01 4.02 -9.97
N LEU A 29 11.83 3.17 -10.97
CA LEU A 29 12.51 3.27 -12.26
C LEU A 29 11.96 4.41 -13.11
N ALA A 30 10.63 4.54 -13.23
CA ALA A 30 9.98 5.60 -14.00
C ALA A 30 10.34 7.00 -13.50
N LEU A 31 10.43 7.21 -12.18
CA LEU A 31 10.86 8.49 -11.62
C LEU A 31 12.33 8.81 -11.92
N CYS A 32 13.15 7.80 -12.15
CA CYS A 32 14.53 8.02 -12.55
C CYS A 32 14.66 8.52 -14.01
N GLU A 33 13.84 7.96 -14.89
CA GLU A 33 13.86 8.29 -16.31
C GLU A 33 13.27 9.68 -16.61
N ALA A 34 12.27 10.10 -15.84
CA ALA A 34 11.49 11.31 -16.10
C ALA A 34 12.22 12.64 -15.84
N ASP A 35 13.17 12.69 -14.88
CA ASP A 35 13.64 13.98 -14.33
C ASP A 35 15.17 14.10 -14.17
N ALA A 36 15.98 13.38 -14.90
CA ALA A 36 17.46 13.38 -14.72
C ALA A 36 17.90 13.18 -13.25
N HIS A 37 17.11 12.43 -12.46
CA HIS A 37 17.39 12.14 -11.05
C HIS A 37 18.47 11.07 -10.87
N GLU A 38 19.33 10.88 -11.86
CA GLU A 38 20.42 9.89 -11.78
C GLU A 38 21.33 10.09 -10.56
N ALA A 39 21.47 11.34 -10.11
CA ALA A 39 22.30 11.70 -8.95
C ALA A 39 21.61 11.47 -7.59
N TYR A 40 20.33 11.11 -7.56
CA TYR A 40 19.54 10.98 -6.33
C TYR A 40 19.23 9.55 -5.98
N HIS A 41 19.01 9.32 -4.68
CA HIS A 41 18.34 8.12 -4.22
C HIS A 41 16.82 8.29 -4.40
N ILE A 42 16.19 7.34 -5.07
CA ILE A 42 14.74 7.34 -5.32
C ILE A 42 14.10 6.25 -4.49
N LEU A 43 13.26 6.65 -3.55
CA LEU A 43 12.43 5.73 -2.76
C LEU A 43 10.99 5.78 -3.31
N ALA A 44 10.52 4.66 -3.80
CA ALA A 44 9.13 4.48 -4.21
C ALA A 44 8.47 3.36 -3.41
N GLY A 45 7.15 3.43 -3.26
CA GLY A 45 6.37 2.42 -2.58
C GLY A 45 5.03 2.20 -3.24
N ASP A 46 4.49 1.01 -3.01
CA ASP A 46 3.14 0.67 -3.39
C ASP A 46 2.48 -0.18 -2.31
N THR A 47 1.17 0.06 -2.09
CA THR A 47 0.39 -0.65 -1.07
C THR A 47 -0.82 -1.31 -1.71
N VAL A 48 -0.89 -2.61 -1.52
CA VAL A 48 -1.92 -3.49 -2.08
C VAL A 48 -2.71 -4.13 -0.95
N VAL A 49 -4.04 -4.02 -1.01
CA VAL A 49 -4.95 -4.76 -0.13
C VAL A 49 -5.44 -6.00 -0.85
N SER A 50 -5.35 -7.17 -0.20
CA SER A 50 -5.83 -8.42 -0.79
C SER A 50 -6.65 -9.26 0.19
N CYS A 51 -7.77 -9.79 -0.28
CA CYS A 51 -8.57 -10.77 0.43
C CYS A 51 -8.44 -12.14 -0.28
N GLY A 52 -7.72 -13.06 0.35
CA GLY A 52 -7.27 -14.28 -0.34
C GLY A 52 -6.32 -13.94 -1.49
N LYS A 53 -6.67 -14.36 -2.71
CA LYS A 53 -5.92 -14.07 -3.94
C LYS A 53 -6.42 -12.81 -4.67
N ARG A 54 -7.57 -12.26 -4.25
CA ARG A 54 -8.18 -11.10 -4.88
C ARG A 54 -7.51 -9.83 -4.38
N VAL A 55 -6.92 -9.06 -5.29
CA VAL A 55 -6.48 -7.69 -5.06
C VAL A 55 -7.73 -6.81 -5.05
N LEU A 56 -7.84 -5.94 -4.05
CA LEU A 56 -8.90 -4.95 -3.96
C LEU A 56 -8.45 -3.65 -4.62
N PRO A 57 -9.33 -3.00 -5.39
CA PRO A 57 -8.98 -1.76 -6.07
C PRO A 57 -8.78 -0.60 -5.09
N LYS A 58 -8.21 0.49 -5.58
CA LYS A 58 -8.37 1.80 -4.97
C LYS A 58 -9.83 2.23 -5.16
N ALA A 59 -10.44 2.72 -4.10
CA ALA A 59 -11.82 3.18 -4.16
C ALA A 59 -11.86 4.64 -4.67
N GLU A 60 -12.24 4.82 -5.92
CA GLU A 60 -12.39 6.14 -6.53
C GLU A 60 -13.85 6.61 -6.50
N ASP A 61 -14.78 5.71 -6.19
CA ASP A 61 -16.21 5.99 -6.02
C ASP A 61 -16.78 5.26 -4.80
N GLU A 62 -17.93 5.75 -4.34
CA GLU A 62 -18.63 5.23 -3.16
C GLU A 62 -19.05 3.77 -3.31
N ALA A 63 -19.49 3.35 -4.50
CA ALA A 63 -19.92 1.98 -4.75
C ALA A 63 -18.76 0.99 -4.56
N THR A 64 -17.61 1.29 -5.13
CA THR A 64 -16.37 0.52 -4.96
C THR A 64 -15.94 0.46 -3.49
N ALA A 65 -16.01 1.58 -2.76
CA ALA A 65 -15.68 1.62 -1.34
C ALA A 65 -16.61 0.72 -0.51
N ARG A 66 -17.92 0.78 -0.76
CA ARG A 66 -18.93 -0.07 -0.12
C ARG A 66 -18.69 -1.55 -0.38
N GLU A 67 -18.42 -1.93 -1.63
CA GLU A 67 -18.11 -3.31 -1.99
C GLU A 67 -16.86 -3.82 -1.26
N CYS A 68 -15.81 -3.01 -1.19
CA CYS A 68 -14.61 -3.35 -0.45
C CYS A 68 -14.90 -3.57 1.04
N LEU A 69 -15.58 -2.64 1.71
CA LEU A 69 -15.90 -2.75 3.13
C LEU A 69 -16.80 -3.95 3.42
N ALA A 70 -17.81 -4.21 2.60
CA ALA A 70 -18.67 -5.37 2.71
C ALA A 70 -17.88 -6.69 2.58
N LEU A 71 -16.93 -6.74 1.63
CA LEU A 71 -16.06 -7.90 1.47
C LEU A 71 -15.12 -8.09 2.69
N LEU A 72 -14.60 -7.01 3.26
CA LEU A 72 -13.65 -7.04 4.37
C LEU A 72 -14.32 -7.26 5.74
N SER A 73 -15.63 -7.00 5.85
CA SER A 73 -16.42 -7.14 7.08
C SER A 73 -16.24 -8.52 7.72
N GLY A 74 -15.79 -8.56 8.98
CA GLY A 74 -15.56 -9.77 9.76
C GLY A 74 -14.40 -10.66 9.28
N ARG A 75 -13.67 -10.25 8.25
CA ARG A 75 -12.64 -11.09 7.61
C ARG A 75 -11.22 -10.61 7.90
N ARG A 76 -10.29 -11.57 7.81
CA ARG A 76 -8.85 -11.27 7.71
C ARG A 76 -8.50 -10.98 6.26
N HIS A 77 -7.71 -9.95 6.06
CA HIS A 77 -7.13 -9.61 4.77
C HIS A 77 -5.66 -9.22 4.93
N ARG A 78 -4.93 -9.15 3.84
CA ARG A 78 -3.52 -8.77 3.84
C ARG A 78 -3.35 -7.39 3.24
N VAL A 79 -2.51 -6.61 3.87
CA VAL A 79 -1.96 -5.38 3.32
C VAL A 79 -0.48 -5.64 3.01
N LEU A 80 -0.12 -5.46 1.76
CA LEU A 80 1.19 -5.73 1.20
C LEU A 80 1.81 -4.39 0.80
N SER A 81 2.75 -3.89 1.59
CA SER A 81 3.44 -2.63 1.29
C SER A 81 4.85 -2.93 0.82
N ALA A 82 5.08 -2.76 -0.47
CA ALA A 82 6.38 -2.90 -1.08
C ALA A 82 7.07 -1.54 -1.19
N ILE A 83 8.37 -1.52 -1.00
CA ILE A 83 9.22 -0.37 -1.24
C ILE A 83 10.43 -0.78 -2.09
N ALA A 84 10.84 0.13 -2.96
CA ALA A 84 12.03 0.02 -3.79
C ALA A 84 12.87 1.28 -3.61
N LEU A 85 14.15 1.10 -3.34
CA LEU A 85 15.14 2.17 -3.28
C LEU A 85 16.16 1.98 -4.39
N ARG A 86 16.20 2.93 -5.33
CA ARG A 86 17.24 3.02 -6.35
C ARG A 86 18.30 4.01 -5.90
N SER A 87 19.55 3.57 -5.90
CA SER A 87 20.73 4.40 -5.61
C SER A 87 21.29 5.02 -6.90
N PRO A 88 22.09 6.09 -6.82
CA PRO A 88 22.70 6.75 -7.99
C PRO A 88 23.57 5.81 -8.84
N ASP A 89 24.19 4.80 -8.23
CA ASP A 89 24.99 3.77 -8.92
C ASP A 89 24.13 2.75 -9.71
N GLY A 90 22.82 2.95 -9.79
CA GLY A 90 21.86 2.05 -10.43
C GLY A 90 21.42 0.88 -9.56
N THR A 91 21.99 0.70 -8.37
CA THR A 91 21.61 -0.40 -7.47
C THR A 91 20.16 -0.25 -7.01
N LEU A 92 19.35 -1.28 -7.26
CA LEU A 92 17.97 -1.36 -6.80
C LEU A 92 17.84 -2.33 -5.62
N ARG A 93 17.28 -1.85 -4.52
CA ARG A 93 17.00 -2.64 -3.31
C ARG A 93 15.51 -2.62 -3.02
N GLU A 94 14.94 -3.77 -2.67
CA GLU A 94 13.51 -3.91 -2.42
C GLU A 94 13.23 -4.54 -1.06
N ARG A 95 12.10 -4.18 -0.48
CA ARG A 95 11.50 -4.84 0.69
C ARG A 95 9.99 -4.92 0.52
N LEU A 96 9.40 -5.89 1.20
CA LEU A 96 7.96 -6.08 1.27
C LEU A 96 7.59 -6.35 2.72
N ALA A 97 6.73 -5.49 3.27
CA ALA A 97 6.06 -5.73 4.52
C ALA A 97 4.67 -6.33 4.27
N GLU A 98 4.33 -7.37 5.01
CA GLU A 98 3.00 -7.96 5.00
C GLU A 98 2.37 -7.76 6.38
N THR A 99 1.20 -7.18 6.39
CA THR A 99 0.38 -6.99 7.59
C THR A 99 -0.97 -7.64 7.40
N VAL A 100 -1.40 -8.40 8.38
CA VAL A 100 -2.75 -8.96 8.41
C VAL A 100 -3.64 -8.05 9.25
N VAL A 101 -4.76 -7.66 8.68
CA VAL A 101 -5.77 -6.82 9.34
C VAL A 101 -7.09 -7.58 9.37
N ARG A 102 -7.85 -7.43 10.45
CA ARG A 102 -9.19 -7.98 10.58
C ARG A 102 -10.17 -6.92 11.03
N PHE A 103 -11.16 -6.66 10.22
CA PHE A 103 -12.34 -5.89 10.63
C PHE A 103 -13.24 -6.72 11.56
N LYS A 104 -13.92 -6.05 12.48
CA LYS A 104 -15.09 -6.63 13.12
C LYS A 104 -16.20 -6.84 12.05
N PRO A 105 -17.24 -7.66 12.29
CA PRO A 105 -18.44 -7.61 11.45
C PRO A 105 -19.00 -6.19 11.44
N LEU A 106 -19.13 -5.61 10.24
CA LEU A 106 -19.63 -4.25 10.05
C LEU A 106 -21.16 -4.28 9.81
N SER A 107 -21.88 -3.42 10.49
CA SER A 107 -23.28 -3.16 10.19
C SER A 107 -23.42 -2.21 9.00
N ALA A 108 -24.61 -2.18 8.38
CA ALA A 108 -24.89 -1.22 7.31
C ALA A 108 -24.70 0.23 7.78
N GLN A 109 -25.14 0.55 8.99
CA GLN A 109 -24.99 1.89 9.56
C GLN A 109 -23.52 2.30 9.74
N GLU A 110 -22.62 1.37 10.12
CA GLU A 110 -21.19 1.66 10.25
C GLU A 110 -20.54 1.88 8.89
N ILE A 111 -20.92 1.09 7.89
CA ILE A 111 -20.47 1.31 6.51
C ILE A 111 -20.96 2.68 6.03
N ASP A 112 -22.24 3.01 6.21
CA ASP A 112 -22.79 4.31 5.82
C ASP A 112 -22.09 5.47 6.49
N GLY A 113 -21.84 5.38 7.80
CA GLY A 113 -21.12 6.40 8.55
C GLY A 113 -19.68 6.59 8.07
N TYR A 114 -18.97 5.50 7.79
CA TYR A 114 -17.62 5.57 7.27
C TYR A 114 -17.57 6.18 5.86
N ILE A 115 -18.50 5.76 4.98
CA ILE A 115 -18.61 6.29 3.63
C ILE A 115 -18.89 7.80 3.63
N ALA A 116 -19.79 8.26 4.50
CA ALA A 116 -20.11 9.67 4.65
C ALA A 116 -18.90 10.52 5.09
N GLY A 117 -17.94 9.92 5.82
CA GLY A 117 -16.70 10.58 6.23
C GLY A 117 -15.70 10.81 5.10
N GLY A 118 -15.83 10.15 3.94
CA GLY A 118 -14.99 10.37 2.75
C GLY A 118 -13.56 9.87 2.84
N GLU A 119 -13.12 9.28 3.96
CA GLU A 119 -11.73 8.84 4.17
C GLU A 119 -11.30 7.68 3.25
N TRP A 120 -12.25 7.05 2.59
CA TRP A 120 -12.04 5.91 1.68
C TRP A 120 -11.47 6.31 0.32
N HIS A 121 -11.65 7.58 -0.09
CA HIS A 121 -11.30 8.03 -1.43
C HIS A 121 -9.81 7.82 -1.74
N GLY A 122 -9.51 7.20 -2.88
CA GLY A 122 -8.16 6.88 -3.33
C GLY A 122 -7.44 5.81 -2.50
N LYS A 123 -8.13 5.11 -1.57
CA LYS A 123 -7.49 4.11 -0.70
C LYS A 123 -7.67 2.70 -1.25
N ALA A 124 -6.58 1.94 -1.29
CA ALA A 124 -6.62 0.51 -1.60
C ALA A 124 -7.53 -0.24 -0.61
N GLY A 125 -8.50 -0.99 -1.11
CA GLY A 125 -9.49 -1.66 -0.28
C GLY A 125 -10.50 -0.73 0.41
N GLY A 126 -10.54 0.56 0.04
CA GLY A 126 -11.54 1.52 0.49
C GLY A 126 -11.45 1.93 1.95
N TYR A 127 -10.27 1.87 2.60
CA TYR A 127 -10.13 2.35 3.99
C TYR A 127 -8.75 2.92 4.29
N ALA A 128 -8.71 3.82 5.28
CA ALA A 128 -7.50 4.43 5.85
C ALA A 128 -7.38 4.05 7.32
N ILE A 129 -6.38 3.21 7.69
CA ILE A 129 -6.21 2.73 9.07
C ILE A 129 -5.92 3.87 10.06
N GLN A 130 -5.30 4.96 9.60
CA GLN A 130 -4.98 6.13 10.42
C GLN A 130 -6.17 7.06 10.66
N GLY A 131 -7.35 6.72 10.14
CA GLY A 131 -8.60 7.48 10.30
C GLY A 131 -9.63 6.72 11.13
N SER A 132 -10.90 7.05 10.91
CA SER A 132 -12.03 6.45 11.64
C SER A 132 -12.16 4.94 11.44
N ALA A 133 -11.58 4.38 10.36
CA ALA A 133 -11.52 2.93 10.15
C ALA A 133 -10.78 2.17 11.25
N GLU A 134 -9.85 2.80 12.00
CA GLU A 134 -9.15 2.15 13.10
C GLU A 134 -10.13 1.64 14.16
N GLY A 135 -11.20 2.40 14.46
CA GLY A 135 -12.27 1.99 15.37
C GLY A 135 -13.09 0.77 14.91
N LEU A 136 -12.98 0.38 13.64
CA LEU A 136 -13.64 -0.77 13.04
C LEU A 136 -12.71 -2.00 12.93
N ILE A 137 -11.41 -1.83 13.21
CA ILE A 137 -10.39 -2.88 13.12
C ILE A 137 -10.29 -3.60 14.46
N ALA A 138 -10.66 -4.88 14.47
CA ALA A 138 -10.63 -5.70 15.68
C ALA A 138 -9.23 -6.28 15.99
N TRP A 139 -8.34 -6.33 14.99
CA TRP A 139 -7.03 -6.95 15.18
C TRP A 139 -6.08 -6.64 14.02
N ILE A 140 -4.79 -6.48 14.34
CA ILE A 140 -3.70 -6.28 13.41
C ILE A 140 -2.52 -7.17 13.81
N SER A 141 -1.83 -7.76 12.83
CA SER A 141 -0.56 -8.46 13.00
C SER A 141 0.41 -8.02 11.92
N GLY A 142 1.45 -7.30 12.32
CA GLY A 142 2.44 -6.69 11.43
C GLY A 142 2.65 -5.22 11.77
N SER A 143 2.88 -4.40 10.76
CA SER A 143 3.26 -2.99 10.89
C SER A 143 2.09 -2.06 10.57
N HIS A 144 1.68 -1.23 11.53
CA HIS A 144 0.70 -0.16 11.30
C HIS A 144 1.18 0.80 10.21
N SER A 145 2.44 1.25 10.26
CA SER A 145 3.01 2.16 9.26
C SER A 145 3.02 1.57 7.85
N ALA A 146 3.13 0.23 7.73
CA ALA A 146 3.00 -0.45 6.44
C ALA A 146 1.56 -0.38 5.92
N VAL A 147 0.55 -0.48 6.80
CA VAL A 147 -0.86 -0.33 6.38
C VAL A 147 -1.16 1.10 5.96
N VAL A 148 -0.58 2.09 6.63
CA VAL A 148 -0.67 3.51 6.22
C VAL A 148 -0.09 3.74 4.81
N GLY A 149 0.96 2.97 4.44
CA GLY A 149 1.56 3.04 3.10
C GLY A 149 3.09 3.10 3.05
N LEU A 150 3.77 3.32 4.18
CA LEU A 150 5.23 3.31 4.24
C LEU A 150 5.72 2.42 5.39
N PRO A 151 6.26 1.23 5.12
CA PRO A 151 6.80 0.33 6.14
C PRO A 151 8.10 0.90 6.71
N LEU A 152 8.02 1.61 7.83
CA LEU A 152 9.15 2.39 8.38
C LEU A 152 10.35 1.54 8.78
N PHE A 153 10.13 0.33 9.30
CA PHE A 153 11.24 -0.58 9.65
C PHE A 153 12.03 -0.99 8.42
N GLU A 154 11.36 -1.42 7.36
CA GLU A 154 11.96 -1.83 6.08
C GLU A 154 12.59 -0.63 5.36
N THR A 155 11.93 0.53 5.40
CA THR A 155 12.45 1.79 4.83
C THR A 155 13.77 2.17 5.50
N ARG A 156 13.80 2.17 6.84
CA ARG A 156 15.01 2.44 7.61
C ARG A 156 16.14 1.47 7.24
N ALA A 157 15.83 0.17 7.14
CA ALA A 157 16.82 -0.85 6.77
C ALA A 157 17.40 -0.62 5.36
N LEU A 158 16.55 -0.25 4.38
CA LEU A 158 17.00 0.07 3.03
C LEU A 158 17.89 1.31 2.99
N LEU A 159 17.49 2.38 3.65
CA LEU A 159 18.25 3.63 3.70
C LEU A 159 19.60 3.42 4.38
N LYS A 160 19.63 2.69 5.49
CA LYS A 160 20.90 2.35 6.17
C LYS A 160 21.84 1.53 5.25
N ALA A 161 21.28 0.56 4.52
CA ALA A 161 22.05 -0.26 3.56
C ALA A 161 22.55 0.57 2.35
N ALA A 162 21.93 1.71 2.07
CA ALA A 162 22.35 2.67 1.05
C ALA A 162 23.29 3.77 1.58
N GLY A 163 23.73 3.68 2.84
CA GLY A 163 24.73 4.59 3.42
C GLY A 163 24.15 5.85 4.06
N PHE A 164 22.82 5.96 4.23
CA PHE A 164 22.25 7.13 4.94
C PHE A 164 22.59 7.06 6.44
N PRO A 165 23.00 8.20 7.05
CA PRO A 165 23.25 8.30 8.48
C PRO A 165 21.92 8.31 9.25
N ILE A 166 21.39 7.13 9.54
CA ILE A 166 20.16 6.96 10.31
C ILE A 166 20.53 6.46 11.70
N SER A 167 20.26 7.27 12.69
CA SER A 167 20.40 6.94 14.12
C SER A 167 19.33 5.95 14.62
#